data_3ece6be6ae2ad59692b4b0d38d4647cf
#
_entry.id   3ece6be6ae2ad59692b4b0d38d4647cf
#
_cell.length_a   1.000
_cell.length_b   1.000
_cell.length_c   1.000
_cell.angle_alpha   90.00
_cell.angle_beta   90.00
_cell.angle_gamma   90.00
#
_symmetry.space_group_name_H-M   'P 1'
#
loop_
_entity.id
_entity.type
_entity.pdbx_description
1 polymer ?
#
loop_
_entity_poly.entity_id
_entity_poly.type
_entity_poly.pdbx_seq_one_letter_code
_entity_poly.pdbx_strand_id
1 'polypeptide(L)'
;MQIEWPTLVEGGIPVLGGLYATALGYGVISASRSLPSPRLEKALRLFRWLGPAVVLFGIFTAWQTHLHLSHPPAEEIARQIDRRLHFPVKVDETTQVVAIEGRGDSITYDYVIATSLAELGGREQVRGKLEQQWLSTACKTKDSQTLLRGGYTIQLRYAFRETAETVLISIPPKACGY
;
A
#
# COMPACT_ATOMS: atom_id res chain seq x y z
N MET A 1 -8.94 2.07 17.47
CA MET A 1 -9.52 2.43 16.16
C MET A 1 -9.41 3.94 16.06
N GLN A 2 -8.32 4.46 15.50
CA GLN A 2 -8.16 5.91 15.27
C GLN A 2 -8.80 6.20 13.90
N ILE A 3 -9.89 6.95 13.93
CA ILE A 3 -10.55 7.45 12.70
C ILE A 3 -9.62 8.55 12.17
N GLU A 4 -8.96 8.26 11.06
CA GLU A 4 -8.11 9.25 10.38
C GLU A 4 -8.98 10.31 9.72
N TRP A 5 -8.94 11.52 10.26
CA TRP A 5 -9.69 12.69 9.81
C TRP A 5 -9.62 13.00 8.30
N PRO A 6 -8.49 12.74 7.57
CA PRO A 6 -8.41 13.02 6.13
C PRO A 6 -9.45 12.27 5.30
N THR A 7 -9.71 11.00 5.61
CA THR A 7 -10.66 10.17 4.85
C THR A 7 -12.11 10.58 5.01
N LEU A 8 -12.48 11.14 6.17
CA LEU A 8 -13.80 11.70 6.41
C LEU A 8 -14.03 13.01 5.65
N VAL A 9 -12.98 13.81 5.46
CA VAL A 9 -13.08 15.11 4.77
C VAL A 9 -13.14 14.92 3.25
N GLU A 10 -12.30 14.07 2.68
CA GLU A 10 -12.21 13.87 1.22
C GLU A 10 -13.44 13.16 0.62
N GLY A 11 -14.00 12.18 1.33
CA GLY A 11 -15.20 11.47 0.88
C GLY A 11 -16.51 12.02 1.43
N GLY A 12 -16.51 12.57 2.64
CA GLY A 12 -17.71 13.01 3.36
C GLY A 12 -18.34 14.30 2.79
N ILE A 13 -17.52 15.26 2.40
CA ILE A 13 -18.00 16.54 1.86
C ILE A 13 -18.78 16.38 0.55
N PRO A 14 -18.29 15.64 -0.47
CA PRO A 14 -19.04 15.39 -1.70
C PRO A 14 -20.36 14.65 -1.47
N VAL A 15 -20.37 13.66 -0.56
CA VAL A 15 -21.57 12.88 -0.24
C VAL A 15 -22.63 13.78 0.42
N LEU A 16 -22.26 14.55 1.43
CA LEU A 16 -23.19 15.47 2.12
C LEU A 16 -23.69 16.57 1.19
N GLY A 17 -22.81 17.14 0.36
CA GLY A 17 -23.18 18.14 -0.64
C GLY A 17 -24.13 17.58 -1.70
N GLY A 18 -23.89 16.36 -2.16
CA GLY A 18 -24.76 15.66 -3.11
C GLY A 18 -26.12 15.31 -2.52
N LEU A 19 -26.19 14.86 -1.27
CA LEU A 19 -27.44 14.61 -0.56
C LEU A 19 -28.25 15.89 -0.38
N TYR A 20 -27.60 16.99 0.02
CA TYR A 20 -28.25 18.29 0.16
C TYR A 20 -28.82 18.82 -1.17
N ALA A 21 -28.03 18.73 -2.25
CA ALA A 21 -28.46 19.09 -3.59
C ALA A 21 -29.63 18.25 -4.10
N THR A 22 -29.61 16.93 -3.79
CA THR A 22 -30.69 16.01 -4.11
C THR A 22 -31.98 16.40 -3.36
N ALA A 23 -31.88 16.63 -2.04
CA ALA A 23 -33.02 17.03 -1.21
C ALA A 23 -33.64 18.33 -1.66
N LEU A 24 -32.86 19.32 -2.12
CA LEU A 24 -33.34 20.54 -2.76
C LEU A 24 -34.02 20.27 -4.11
N GLY A 25 -33.43 19.44 -4.96
CA GLY A 25 -33.94 19.08 -6.28
C GLY A 25 -35.28 18.32 -6.25
N TYR A 26 -35.50 17.50 -5.21
CA TYR A 26 -36.78 16.81 -4.98
C TYR A 26 -37.78 17.58 -4.10
N GLY A 27 -37.42 18.80 -3.66
CA GLY A 27 -38.33 19.65 -2.87
C GLY A 27 -38.54 19.21 -1.44
N VAL A 28 -37.69 18.27 -0.93
CA VAL A 28 -37.72 17.82 0.47
C VAL A 28 -37.32 18.95 1.42
N ILE A 29 -36.39 19.80 0.97
CA ILE A 29 -35.99 21.02 1.67
C ILE A 29 -36.49 22.22 0.85
N SER A 30 -37.42 22.97 1.43
CA SER A 30 -37.93 24.18 0.78
C SER A 30 -36.90 25.29 0.85
N ALA A 31 -36.19 25.54 -0.25
CA ALA A 31 -35.35 26.73 -0.39
C ALA A 31 -36.26 27.96 -0.49
N SER A 32 -36.56 28.57 0.65
CA SER A 32 -37.24 29.86 0.78
C SER A 32 -38.53 30.08 -0.04
N ARG A 33 -39.62 30.39 0.64
CA ARG A 33 -40.95 30.66 0.11
C ARG A 33 -41.06 31.95 -0.74
N SER A 34 -39.99 32.55 -1.20
CA SER A 34 -40.00 33.82 -1.93
C SER A 34 -39.60 33.63 -3.39
N LEU A 35 -40.62 33.78 -4.26
CA LEU A 35 -40.59 34.02 -5.70
C LEU A 35 -40.11 32.89 -6.63
N PRO A 36 -41.01 32.33 -7.44
CA PRO A 36 -40.66 31.42 -8.52
C PRO A 36 -40.00 32.20 -9.66
N SER A 37 -38.68 32.28 -9.68
CA SER A 37 -37.99 32.75 -10.87
C SER A 37 -37.79 31.59 -11.84
N PRO A 38 -37.98 31.76 -13.16
CA PRO A 38 -37.83 30.71 -14.16
C PRO A 38 -36.38 30.14 -14.21
N ARG A 39 -35.44 30.88 -13.65
CA ARG A 39 -34.04 30.42 -13.47
C ARG A 39 -33.90 29.39 -12.34
N LEU A 40 -34.71 29.54 -11.28
CA LEU A 40 -34.69 28.62 -10.14
C LEU A 40 -35.26 27.24 -10.53
N GLU A 41 -36.32 27.19 -11.34
CA GLU A 41 -36.87 25.92 -11.82
C GLU A 41 -35.88 25.14 -12.69
N LYS A 42 -35.13 25.84 -13.56
CA LYS A 42 -34.05 25.18 -14.35
C LYS A 42 -32.95 24.66 -13.47
N ALA A 43 -32.53 25.41 -12.45
CA ALA A 43 -31.51 24.98 -11.47
C ALA A 43 -31.98 23.76 -10.65
N LEU A 44 -33.23 23.75 -10.15
CA LEU A 44 -33.80 22.65 -9.41
C LEU A 44 -33.89 21.36 -10.26
N ARG A 45 -34.27 21.50 -11.54
CA ARG A 45 -34.29 20.39 -12.49
C ARG A 45 -32.90 19.84 -12.74
N LEU A 46 -31.87 20.68 -12.78
CA LEU A 46 -30.47 20.29 -12.91
C LEU A 46 -29.99 19.57 -11.65
N PHE A 47 -30.30 20.07 -10.46
CA PHE A 47 -29.93 19.43 -9.17
C PHE A 47 -30.57 18.07 -8.98
N ARG A 48 -31.76 17.82 -9.55
CA ARG A 48 -32.41 16.51 -9.53
C ARG A 48 -31.59 15.42 -10.20
N TRP A 49 -30.80 15.76 -11.23
CA TRP A 49 -29.94 14.81 -11.94
C TRP A 49 -28.49 14.84 -11.44
N LEU A 50 -27.94 16.01 -11.14
CA LEU A 50 -26.58 16.18 -10.68
C LEU A 50 -26.39 15.69 -9.24
N GLY A 51 -27.39 15.86 -8.38
CA GLY A 51 -27.28 15.45 -6.98
C GLY A 51 -26.92 13.98 -6.80
N PRO A 52 -27.69 13.03 -7.40
CA PRO A 52 -27.33 11.61 -7.35
C PRO A 52 -25.98 11.28 -7.97
N ALA A 53 -25.60 11.97 -9.07
CA ALA A 53 -24.29 11.77 -9.70
C ALA A 53 -23.13 12.16 -8.78
N VAL A 54 -23.25 13.27 -8.05
CA VAL A 54 -22.26 13.72 -7.07
C VAL A 54 -22.17 12.76 -5.87
N VAL A 55 -23.29 12.20 -5.41
CA VAL A 55 -23.30 11.18 -4.35
C VAL A 55 -22.56 9.91 -4.80
N LEU A 56 -22.87 9.41 -5.99
CA LEU A 56 -22.20 8.23 -6.56
C LEU A 56 -20.69 8.46 -6.74
N PHE A 57 -20.32 9.66 -7.22
CA PHE A 57 -18.92 10.04 -7.35
C PHE A 57 -18.21 10.09 -5.98
N GLY A 58 -18.86 10.65 -4.95
CA GLY A 58 -18.32 10.66 -3.59
C GLY A 58 -18.15 9.27 -2.98
N ILE A 59 -19.11 8.36 -3.23
CA ILE A 59 -18.99 6.95 -2.79
C ILE A 59 -17.86 6.27 -3.55
N PHE A 60 -17.73 6.49 -4.84
CA PHE A 60 -16.68 5.91 -5.68
C PHE A 60 -15.28 6.37 -5.25
N THR A 61 -15.10 7.67 -4.99
CA THR A 61 -13.83 8.20 -4.49
C THR A 61 -13.49 7.66 -3.11
N ALA A 62 -14.46 7.61 -2.18
CA ALA A 62 -14.26 7.01 -0.86
C ALA A 62 -13.87 5.52 -0.95
N TRP A 63 -14.47 4.77 -1.86
CA TRP A 63 -14.10 3.37 -2.12
C TRP A 63 -12.67 3.25 -2.65
N GLN A 64 -12.29 4.04 -3.66
CA GLN A 64 -10.93 4.03 -4.19
C GLN A 64 -9.90 4.38 -3.11
N THR A 65 -10.15 5.42 -2.32
CA THR A 65 -9.27 5.81 -1.22
C THR A 65 -9.15 4.68 -0.19
N HIS A 66 -10.25 4.02 0.14
CA HIS A 66 -10.22 2.88 1.06
C HIS A 66 -9.39 1.70 0.52
N LEU A 67 -9.51 1.39 -0.77
CA LEU A 67 -8.70 0.35 -1.42
C LEU A 67 -7.20 0.69 -1.39
N HIS A 68 -6.83 1.94 -1.68
CA HIS A 68 -5.44 2.38 -1.63
C HIS A 68 -4.86 2.40 -0.20
N LEU A 69 -5.65 2.77 0.80
CA LEU A 69 -5.23 2.73 2.20
C LEU A 69 -5.11 1.30 2.73
N SER A 70 -5.89 0.36 2.19
CA SER A 70 -5.83 -1.05 2.59
C SER A 70 -4.60 -1.77 2.02
N HIS A 71 -4.07 -1.30 0.87
CA HIS A 71 -2.91 -1.89 0.18
C HIS A 71 -2.00 -0.76 -0.34
N PRO A 72 -1.18 -0.17 0.54
CA PRO A 72 -0.23 0.85 0.11
C PRO A 72 0.77 0.25 -0.89
N PRO A 73 1.24 1.01 -1.88
CA PRO A 73 2.24 0.52 -2.83
C PRO A 73 3.54 0.10 -2.10
N ALA A 74 4.19 -0.97 -2.58
CA ALA A 74 5.41 -1.50 -1.97
C ALA A 74 6.52 -0.45 -1.86
N GLU A 75 6.56 0.51 -2.78
CA GLU A 75 7.49 1.65 -2.76
C GLU A 75 7.31 2.53 -1.52
N GLU A 76 6.07 2.74 -1.09
CA GLU A 76 5.79 3.54 0.11
C GLU A 76 6.20 2.79 1.37
N ILE A 77 5.92 1.48 1.43
CA ILE A 77 6.36 0.62 2.54
C ILE A 77 7.89 0.60 2.63
N ALA A 78 8.58 0.41 1.50
CA ALA A 78 10.04 0.41 1.44
C ALA A 78 10.62 1.74 1.94
N ARG A 79 10.06 2.89 1.49
CA ARG A 79 10.45 4.22 1.99
C ARG A 79 10.22 4.40 3.48
N GLN A 80 9.13 3.86 4.03
CA GLN A 80 8.87 3.93 5.48
C GLN A 80 9.87 3.10 6.28
N ILE A 81 10.26 1.92 5.79
CA ILE A 81 11.27 1.08 6.43
C ILE A 81 12.65 1.75 6.32
N ASP A 82 13.01 2.30 5.16
CA ASP A 82 14.27 3.01 4.93
C ASP A 82 14.45 4.18 5.91
N ARG A 83 13.41 5.01 6.09
CA ARG A 83 13.43 6.11 7.06
C ARG A 83 13.63 5.66 8.52
N ARG A 84 13.19 4.44 8.86
CA ARG A 84 13.31 3.90 10.23
C ARG A 84 14.66 3.26 10.48
N LEU A 85 15.20 2.55 9.51
CA LEU A 85 16.39 1.71 9.70
C LEU A 85 17.71 2.41 9.40
N HIS A 86 17.72 3.50 8.60
CA HIS A 86 18.94 4.28 8.25
C HIS A 86 20.06 3.36 7.74
N PHE A 87 19.93 2.87 6.52
CA PHE A 87 20.92 1.97 5.93
C PHE A 87 22.31 2.62 5.75
N PRO A 88 23.42 1.85 5.80
CA PRO A 88 23.46 0.38 5.92
C PRO A 88 23.27 -0.13 7.37
N VAL A 89 22.55 -1.24 7.53
CA VAL A 89 22.35 -1.91 8.82
C VAL A 89 23.20 -3.18 8.87
N LYS A 90 24.05 -3.29 9.88
CA LYS A 90 24.90 -4.47 10.09
C LYS A 90 24.04 -5.60 10.71
N VAL A 91 23.96 -6.74 10.04
CA VAL A 91 23.22 -7.92 10.50
C VAL A 91 24.15 -8.82 11.32
N ASP A 92 25.36 -9.07 10.79
CA ASP A 92 26.43 -9.82 11.43
C ASP A 92 27.80 -9.27 11.01
N GLU A 93 28.90 -9.97 11.34
CA GLU A 93 30.26 -9.50 11.03
C GLU A 93 30.54 -9.39 9.53
N THR A 94 29.90 -10.22 8.72
CA THR A 94 30.11 -10.34 7.28
C THR A 94 28.96 -9.83 6.42
N THR A 95 27.77 -9.64 7.00
CA THR A 95 26.53 -9.33 6.29
C THR A 95 25.97 -7.97 6.68
N GLN A 96 25.62 -7.17 5.70
CA GLN A 96 24.95 -5.88 5.86
C GLN A 96 23.74 -5.78 4.94
N VAL A 97 22.66 -5.19 5.43
CA VAL A 97 21.55 -4.69 4.59
C VAL A 97 21.93 -3.28 4.13
N VAL A 98 21.98 -3.06 2.85
CA VAL A 98 22.44 -1.79 2.28
C VAL A 98 21.33 -0.94 1.70
N ALA A 99 20.23 -1.56 1.30
CA ALA A 99 19.07 -0.87 0.76
C ALA A 99 17.80 -1.71 0.90
N ILE A 100 16.66 -1.03 0.74
CA ILE A 100 15.36 -1.65 0.57
C ILE A 100 14.64 -0.97 -0.59
N GLU A 101 14.08 -1.76 -1.49
CA GLU A 101 13.34 -1.29 -2.65
C GLU A 101 11.94 -1.91 -2.69
N GLY A 102 10.93 -1.10 -3.03
CA GLY A 102 9.59 -1.56 -3.34
C GLY A 102 9.33 -1.47 -4.84
N ARG A 103 8.73 -2.49 -5.44
CA ARG A 103 8.28 -2.46 -6.82
C ARG A 103 7.04 -3.34 -7.01
N GLY A 104 5.93 -2.73 -7.42
CA GLY A 104 4.65 -3.44 -7.54
C GLY A 104 4.23 -4.04 -6.21
N ASP A 105 4.10 -5.36 -6.13
CA ASP A 105 3.77 -6.09 -4.90
C ASP A 105 5.00 -6.74 -4.25
N SER A 106 6.21 -6.32 -4.61
CA SER A 106 7.45 -6.91 -4.10
C SER A 106 8.25 -5.90 -3.27
N ILE A 107 8.76 -6.34 -2.14
CA ILE A 107 9.67 -5.59 -1.27
C ILE A 107 10.99 -6.34 -1.27
N THR A 108 12.04 -5.71 -1.80
CA THR A 108 13.38 -6.29 -1.96
C THR A 108 14.32 -5.71 -0.92
N TYR A 109 14.96 -6.56 -0.14
CA TYR A 109 16.04 -6.23 0.78
C TYR A 109 17.37 -6.58 0.12
N ASP A 110 18.26 -5.60 0.03
CA ASP A 110 19.58 -5.75 -0.56
C ASP A 110 20.63 -6.01 0.51
N TYR A 111 21.21 -7.19 0.45
CA TYR A 111 22.27 -7.64 1.34
C TYR A 111 23.61 -7.64 0.62
N VAL A 112 24.64 -7.21 1.33
CA VAL A 112 26.02 -7.37 0.89
C VAL A 112 26.75 -8.29 1.86
N ILE A 113 27.35 -9.36 1.32
CA ILE A 113 28.14 -10.32 2.06
C ILE A 113 29.62 -10.12 1.70
N ALA A 114 30.48 -10.02 2.73
CA ALA A 114 31.92 -9.81 2.56
C ALA A 114 32.68 -11.08 2.13
N THR A 115 32.10 -12.26 2.38
CA THR A 115 32.67 -13.57 2.05
C THR A 115 32.39 -13.97 0.60
N SER A 116 33.26 -14.74 -0.02
CA SER A 116 33.06 -15.24 -1.38
C SER A 116 32.01 -16.38 -1.42
N LEU A 117 31.32 -16.46 -2.56
CA LEU A 117 30.29 -17.50 -2.77
C LEU A 117 30.92 -18.92 -2.81
N ALA A 118 32.17 -19.04 -3.28
CA ALA A 118 32.91 -20.28 -3.35
C ALA A 118 33.22 -20.86 -1.94
N GLU A 119 33.61 -19.98 -0.99
CA GLU A 119 33.87 -20.38 0.40
C GLU A 119 32.60 -20.88 1.11
N LEU A 120 31.42 -20.45 0.68
CA LEU A 120 30.15 -20.87 1.24
C LEU A 120 29.57 -22.13 0.58
N GLY A 121 30.32 -22.78 -0.34
CA GLY A 121 29.92 -24.00 -1.00
C GLY A 121 29.21 -23.84 -2.35
N GLY A 122 29.27 -22.64 -2.91
CA GLY A 122 28.70 -22.34 -4.21
C GLY A 122 27.23 -21.92 -4.19
N ARG A 123 26.76 -21.42 -5.35
CA ARG A 123 25.47 -20.73 -5.50
C ARG A 123 24.26 -21.56 -5.07
N GLU A 124 24.18 -22.82 -5.53
CA GLU A 124 23.02 -23.67 -5.25
C GLU A 124 22.91 -24.05 -3.78
N GLN A 125 24.06 -24.34 -3.14
CA GLN A 125 24.08 -24.68 -1.73
C GLN A 125 23.72 -23.48 -0.84
N VAL A 126 24.25 -22.30 -1.15
CA VAL A 126 23.92 -21.05 -0.45
C VAL A 126 22.45 -20.72 -0.63
N ARG A 127 21.95 -20.79 -1.85
CA ARG A 127 20.54 -20.53 -2.16
C ARG A 127 19.62 -21.45 -1.34
N GLY A 128 19.86 -22.76 -1.35
CA GLY A 128 19.02 -23.71 -0.63
C GLY A 128 19.01 -23.49 0.89
N LYS A 129 20.18 -23.22 1.50
CA LYS A 129 20.28 -22.90 2.93
C LYS A 129 19.55 -21.61 3.30
N LEU A 130 19.77 -20.54 2.54
CA LEU A 130 19.12 -19.25 2.79
C LEU A 130 17.61 -19.34 2.58
N GLU A 131 17.15 -20.03 1.54
CA GLU A 131 15.73 -20.21 1.25
C GLU A 131 15.01 -20.94 2.40
N GLN A 132 15.58 -22.03 2.89
CA GLN A 132 15.04 -22.79 4.03
C GLN A 132 15.03 -21.96 5.32
N GLN A 133 16.11 -21.24 5.61
CA GLN A 133 16.25 -20.41 6.80
C GLN A 133 15.22 -19.25 6.77
N TRP A 134 15.14 -18.55 5.64
CA TRP A 134 14.24 -17.42 5.50
C TRP A 134 12.78 -17.81 5.47
N LEU A 135 12.44 -18.94 4.85
CA LEU A 135 11.07 -19.45 4.86
C LEU A 135 10.61 -19.68 6.32
N SER A 136 11.46 -20.32 7.13
CA SER A 136 11.15 -20.58 8.53
C SER A 136 11.04 -19.30 9.36
N THR A 137 11.81 -18.27 9.04
CA THR A 137 11.85 -16.99 9.78
C THR A 137 10.72 -16.06 9.33
N ALA A 138 10.52 -15.90 8.03
CA ALA A 138 9.52 -15.00 7.48
C ALA A 138 8.08 -15.39 7.88
N CYS A 139 7.82 -16.70 7.95
CA CYS A 139 6.50 -17.18 8.38
C CYS A 139 6.27 -17.07 9.90
N LYS A 140 7.28 -16.75 10.70
CA LYS A 140 7.18 -16.62 12.16
C LYS A 140 7.31 -15.18 12.65
N THR A 141 8.03 -14.33 11.92
CA THR A 141 8.28 -12.94 12.32
C THR A 141 7.05 -12.09 12.04
N LYS A 142 6.60 -11.34 13.03
CA LYS A 142 5.37 -10.52 12.97
C LYS A 142 5.37 -9.53 11.80
N ASP A 143 6.49 -8.86 11.57
CA ASP A 143 6.60 -7.86 10.50
C ASP A 143 6.51 -8.50 9.12
N SER A 144 7.23 -9.62 8.91
CA SER A 144 7.15 -10.39 7.66
C SER A 144 5.76 -10.97 7.43
N GLN A 145 5.10 -11.48 8.48
CA GLN A 145 3.72 -11.95 8.41
C GLN A 145 2.76 -10.82 7.98
N THR A 146 2.95 -9.61 8.50
CA THR A 146 2.11 -8.47 8.15
C THR A 146 2.24 -8.14 6.65
N LEU A 147 3.45 -8.12 6.13
CA LEU A 147 3.71 -7.91 4.71
C LEU A 147 3.11 -9.03 3.84
N LEU A 148 3.38 -10.30 4.20
CA LEU A 148 2.88 -11.45 3.43
C LEU A 148 1.35 -11.54 3.45
N ARG A 149 0.68 -11.28 4.59
CA ARG A 149 -0.78 -11.20 4.67
C ARG A 149 -1.35 -10.02 3.90
N GLY A 150 -0.59 -8.94 3.79
CA GLY A 150 -0.90 -7.80 2.93
C GLY A 150 -0.76 -8.09 1.43
N GLY A 151 -0.38 -9.31 1.03
CA GLY A 151 -0.24 -9.71 -0.36
C GLY A 151 1.13 -9.42 -0.96
N TYR A 152 2.08 -8.90 -0.18
CA TYR A 152 3.41 -8.56 -0.69
C TYR A 152 4.33 -9.79 -0.73
N THR A 153 5.17 -9.84 -1.76
CA THR A 153 6.27 -10.80 -1.88
C THR A 153 7.54 -10.21 -1.27
N ILE A 154 8.17 -10.93 -0.35
CA ILE A 154 9.46 -10.52 0.21
C ILE A 154 10.57 -11.10 -0.67
N GLN A 155 11.45 -10.24 -1.19
CA GLN A 155 12.61 -10.60 -1.97
C GLN A 155 13.88 -10.24 -1.20
N LEU A 156 14.87 -11.14 -1.24
CA LEU A 156 16.15 -10.98 -0.57
C LEU A 156 17.23 -11.15 -1.64
N ARG A 157 17.93 -10.07 -1.95
CA ARG A 157 19.00 -10.02 -2.95
C ARG A 157 20.33 -9.96 -2.24
N TYR A 158 21.11 -11.01 -2.33
CA TYR A 158 22.45 -11.15 -1.74
C TYR A 158 23.51 -10.88 -2.78
N ALA A 159 24.28 -9.82 -2.62
CA ALA A 159 25.45 -9.52 -3.44
C ALA A 159 26.73 -9.91 -2.69
N PHE A 160 27.60 -10.67 -3.34
CA PHE A 160 28.89 -11.14 -2.81
C PHE A 160 30.00 -10.24 -3.34
N ARG A 161 30.69 -9.53 -2.42
CA ARG A 161 31.69 -8.51 -2.80
C ARG A 161 32.80 -9.02 -3.69
N GLU A 162 33.29 -10.24 -3.44
CA GLU A 162 34.48 -10.75 -4.13
C GLU A 162 34.17 -11.29 -5.52
N THR A 163 32.96 -11.75 -5.79
CA THR A 163 32.62 -12.40 -7.06
C THR A 163 31.66 -11.62 -7.92
N ALA A 164 31.12 -10.48 -7.43
CA ALA A 164 30.06 -9.72 -8.07
C ALA A 164 28.80 -10.57 -8.42
N GLU A 165 28.71 -11.77 -7.86
CA GLU A 165 27.56 -12.67 -8.04
C GLU A 165 26.40 -12.27 -7.13
N THR A 166 25.19 -12.56 -7.58
CA THR A 166 23.98 -12.28 -6.81
C THR A 166 23.13 -13.54 -6.66
N VAL A 167 22.59 -13.74 -5.45
CA VAL A 167 21.58 -14.75 -5.16
C VAL A 167 20.28 -14.06 -4.79
N LEU A 168 19.20 -14.37 -5.50
CA LEU A 168 17.86 -13.85 -5.23
C LEU A 168 17.00 -14.97 -4.63
N ILE A 169 16.35 -14.64 -3.51
CA ILE A 169 15.37 -15.50 -2.83
C ILE A 169 14.05 -14.75 -2.84
N SER A 170 12.95 -15.45 -3.15
CA SER A 170 11.61 -14.88 -3.20
C SER A 170 10.66 -15.68 -2.32
N ILE A 171 9.99 -15.00 -1.40
CA ILE A 171 9.03 -15.57 -0.46
C ILE A 171 7.66 -14.96 -0.74
N PRO A 172 6.83 -15.62 -1.56
CA PRO A 172 5.48 -15.15 -1.82
C PRO A 172 4.53 -15.46 -0.64
N PRO A 173 3.38 -14.78 -0.53
CA PRO A 173 2.38 -15.02 0.53
C PRO A 173 2.01 -16.48 0.69
N LYS A 174 1.74 -17.18 -0.42
CA LYS A 174 1.39 -18.60 -0.44
C LYS A 174 2.43 -19.53 0.17
N ALA A 175 3.69 -19.10 0.27
CA ALA A 175 4.76 -19.91 0.91
C ALA A 175 4.53 -20.08 2.42
N CYS A 176 3.78 -19.14 3.05
CA CYS A 176 3.39 -19.21 4.46
C CYS A 176 1.90 -19.57 4.66
N GLY A 177 1.19 -19.95 3.60
CA GLY A 177 -0.24 -20.32 3.67
C GLY A 177 -1.21 -19.13 3.70
N TYR A 178 -0.80 -17.97 3.18
CA TYR A 178 -1.64 -16.77 3.06
C TYR A 178 -2.19 -16.59 1.65
#